data_64ab48a09641db51101f09a59505dc16
#
_entry.id   64ab48a09641db51101f09a59505dc16
#
_cell.length_a   1.000
_cell.length_b   1.000
_cell.length_c   1.000
_cell.angle_alpha   90.00
_cell.angle_beta   90.00
_cell.angle_gamma   90.00
#
_symmetry.space_group_name_H-M   'P 1'
#
loop_
_entity.id
_entity.type
_entity.pdbx_description
1 polymer ?
#
loop_
_entity_poly.entity_id
_entity_poly.type
_entity_poly.pdbx_seq_one_letter_code
_entity_poly.pdbx_strand_id
1 'polypeptide(L)'
;FFSSRRRHTRCLSDWSSDVCSSDLDYDFVLIDCPPALSLLTLNGLCAANGVIVPMQCEYFALEGLSDLVNTIKQVHANLNPSLTIIGLLRVMFDPRTTLQQQVSEQLMAHFGDKVFNTIIPRNVRLAEAPSYGMPGVNFDKSSRGAQAYMQFGAEMIQRIKTM
;
A
#
# COMPACT_ATOMS: atom_id res chain seq x y z
N PHE A 1 4.88 1.05 1.11
CA PHE A 1 5.76 0.30 0.19
C PHE A 1 5.84 -1.14 0.66
N PHE A 2 6.06 -2.03 -0.26
CA PHE A 2 6.08 -3.45 -0.01
C PHE A 2 7.40 -4.05 -0.50
N SER A 3 8.10 -4.77 0.35
CA SER A 3 9.27 -5.57 -0.01
C SER A 3 8.96 -7.05 0.17
N SER A 4 9.08 -7.83 -0.89
CA SER A 4 8.94 -9.28 -0.85
C SER A 4 10.33 -9.91 -0.79
N ARG A 5 10.48 -10.95 0.02
CA ARG A 5 11.73 -11.66 0.20
C ARG A 5 12.12 -12.47 -1.03
N ARG A 6 13.32 -12.25 -1.54
CA ARG A 6 14.06 -13.31 -2.26
C ARG A 6 14.99 -14.01 -1.28
N ARG A 7 14.82 -15.31 -1.06
CA ARG A 7 15.80 -16.15 -0.37
C ARG A 7 17.14 -15.99 -1.07
N HIS A 8 18.19 -15.69 -0.33
CA HIS A 8 19.60 -15.53 -0.68
C HIS A 8 20.08 -14.12 -1.02
N THR A 9 20.37 -13.35 0.02
CA THR A 9 21.53 -12.46 0.02
C THR A 9 22.30 -12.71 1.31
N ARG A 10 23.43 -13.39 1.23
CA ARG A 10 24.41 -13.42 2.32
C ARG A 10 24.93 -11.98 2.47
N CYS A 11 24.60 -11.34 3.57
CA CYS A 11 25.29 -10.13 3.99
C CYS A 11 26.71 -10.49 4.40
N LEU A 12 27.71 -9.91 3.73
CA LEU A 12 29.14 -10.15 3.95
C LEU A 12 29.77 -9.11 4.89
N SER A 13 29.01 -8.48 5.80
CA SER A 13 29.57 -7.51 6.76
C SER A 13 29.01 -7.72 8.16
N ASP A 14 29.92 -7.80 9.14
CA ASP A 14 29.66 -8.17 10.54
C ASP A 14 28.72 -7.24 11.34
N TRP A 15 28.42 -6.05 10.88
CA TRP A 15 27.51 -5.16 11.60
C TRP A 15 26.08 -5.15 11.09
N SER A 16 25.74 -6.03 10.18
CA SER A 16 24.41 -6.22 9.64
C SER A 16 23.67 -7.43 10.26
N SER A 17 24.23 -8.07 11.29
CA SER A 17 23.62 -9.27 11.88
C SER A 17 22.21 -9.04 12.44
N ASP A 18 21.96 -7.85 13.02
CA ASP A 18 20.66 -7.54 13.62
C ASP A 18 19.57 -7.21 12.56
N VAL A 19 20.00 -6.72 11.39
CA VAL A 19 19.07 -6.43 10.27
C VAL A 19 18.72 -7.72 9.53
N CYS A 20 19.63 -8.69 9.50
CA CYS A 20 19.40 -9.99 8.85
C CYS A 20 18.55 -10.94 9.68
N SER A 21 18.46 -10.80 11.00
CA SER A 21 17.63 -11.69 11.84
C SER A 21 16.14 -11.49 11.60
N SER A 22 15.69 -10.25 11.42
CA SER A 22 14.28 -9.94 11.10
C SER A 22 13.86 -10.48 9.74
N ASP A 23 14.83 -10.67 8.84
CA ASP A 23 14.58 -11.24 7.53
C ASP A 23 14.22 -12.72 7.56
N LEU A 24 14.51 -13.45 8.61
CA LEU A 24 14.22 -14.87 8.73
C LEU A 24 12.81 -15.15 9.26
N ASP A 25 12.21 -14.17 9.93
CA ASP A 25 10.96 -14.35 10.67
C ASP A 25 9.70 -13.86 9.91
N TYR A 26 9.87 -13.05 8.84
CA TYR A 26 8.75 -12.42 8.14
C TYR A 26 8.79 -12.67 6.64
N ASP A 27 7.62 -12.98 6.06
CA ASP A 27 7.47 -13.12 4.60
C ASP A 27 7.34 -11.76 3.90
N PHE A 28 6.85 -10.75 4.60
CA PHE A 28 6.55 -9.43 4.05
C PHE A 28 7.00 -8.32 5.01
N VAL A 29 7.53 -7.25 4.43
CA VAL A 29 7.86 -6.00 5.14
C VAL A 29 7.02 -4.88 4.54
N LEU A 30 6.25 -4.19 5.38
CA LEU A 30 5.46 -3.01 4.98
C LEU A 30 6.19 -1.76 5.47
N ILE A 31 6.48 -0.85 4.54
CA ILE A 31 7.11 0.44 4.85
C ILE A 31 6.04 1.52 4.72
N ASP A 32 5.61 2.08 5.85
CA ASP A 32 4.73 3.24 5.86
C ASP A 32 5.53 4.51 5.64
N CYS A 33 5.12 5.30 4.66
CA CYS A 33 5.82 6.52 4.27
C CYS A 33 4.90 7.74 4.35
N PRO A 34 5.45 8.90 4.78
CA PRO A 34 4.70 10.15 4.77
C PRO A 34 4.33 10.54 3.32
N PRO A 35 3.25 11.32 3.13
CA PRO A 35 2.80 11.74 1.79
C PRO A 35 3.79 12.66 1.07
N ALA A 36 4.71 13.28 1.81
CA ALA A 36 5.74 14.14 1.22
C ALA A 36 6.81 13.30 0.50
N LEU A 37 7.16 13.69 -0.71
CA LEU A 37 8.27 13.12 -1.48
C LEU A 37 9.60 13.60 -0.91
N SER A 38 9.95 13.11 0.27
CA SER A 38 11.21 13.39 0.97
C SER A 38 12.27 12.33 0.67
N LEU A 39 13.51 12.55 1.13
CA LEU A 39 14.57 11.54 1.05
C LEU A 39 14.18 10.23 1.75
N LEU A 40 13.40 10.27 2.82
CA LEU A 40 12.93 9.07 3.50
C LEU A 40 11.96 8.27 2.61
N THR A 41 11.03 8.95 1.94
CA THR A 41 10.12 8.31 0.98
C THR A 41 10.90 7.73 -0.19
N LEU A 42 11.91 8.45 -0.70
CA LEU A 42 12.78 7.96 -1.76
C LEU A 42 13.55 6.70 -1.34
N ASN A 43 14.12 6.68 -0.12
CA ASN A 43 14.79 5.49 0.41
C ASN A 43 13.84 4.30 0.52
N GLY A 44 12.59 4.54 0.96
CA GLY A 44 11.56 3.51 1.00
C GLY A 44 11.25 2.95 -0.39
N LEU A 45 11.13 3.81 -1.42
CA LEU A 45 10.92 3.39 -2.81
C LEU A 45 12.11 2.61 -3.36
N CYS A 46 13.34 3.00 -3.01
CA CYS A 46 14.55 2.29 -3.44
C CYS A 46 14.67 0.90 -2.81
N ALA A 47 14.19 0.73 -1.57
CA ALA A 47 14.25 -0.55 -0.85
C ALA A 47 13.08 -1.50 -1.18
N ALA A 48 11.97 -0.97 -1.72
CA ALA A 48 10.76 -1.74 -1.94
C ALA A 48 10.77 -2.50 -3.28
N ASN A 49 10.06 -3.63 -3.33
CA ASN A 49 9.76 -4.35 -4.56
C ASN A 49 8.46 -3.82 -5.21
N GLY A 50 7.56 -3.27 -4.41
CA GLY A 50 6.28 -2.79 -4.91
C GLY A 50 5.66 -1.67 -4.08
N VAL A 51 4.79 -0.91 -4.71
CA VAL A 51 4.07 0.21 -4.11
C VAL A 51 2.58 -0.06 -4.15
N ILE A 52 1.95 0.09 -2.98
CA ILE A 52 0.50 0.18 -2.86
C ILE A 52 0.17 1.64 -2.58
N VAL A 53 -0.73 2.22 -3.34
CA VAL A 53 -1.14 3.61 -3.19
C VAL A 53 -2.55 3.67 -2.60
N PRO A 54 -2.69 3.90 -1.28
CA PRO A 54 -3.99 4.18 -0.69
C PRO A 54 -4.42 5.60 -1.08
N MET A 55 -5.66 5.74 -1.54
CA MET A 55 -6.19 7.03 -1.93
C MET A 55 -7.67 7.18 -1.57
N GLN A 56 -8.06 8.37 -1.17
CA GLN A 56 -9.46 8.76 -1.05
C GLN A 56 -9.98 9.16 -2.43
N CYS A 57 -11.24 8.81 -2.73
CA CYS A 57 -11.86 9.19 -4.00
C CYS A 57 -12.38 10.64 -3.93
N GLU A 58 -11.46 11.60 -3.93
CA GLU A 58 -11.74 13.05 -3.91
C GLU A 58 -11.16 13.71 -5.16
N TYR A 59 -11.64 14.91 -5.49
CA TYR A 59 -11.32 15.59 -6.76
C TYR A 59 -9.81 15.74 -7.00
N PHE A 60 -9.07 16.22 -6.01
CA PHE A 60 -7.61 16.42 -6.14
C PHE A 60 -6.78 15.14 -6.07
N ALA A 61 -7.40 14.02 -5.73
CA ALA A 61 -6.67 12.76 -5.60
C ALA A 61 -6.10 12.25 -6.94
N LEU A 62 -6.80 12.52 -8.05
CA LEU A 62 -6.33 12.12 -9.38
C LEU A 62 -5.11 12.93 -9.83
N GLU A 63 -5.07 14.23 -9.52
CA GLU A 63 -3.93 15.09 -9.82
C GLU A 63 -2.68 14.66 -9.04
N GLY A 64 -2.81 14.52 -7.72
CA GLY A 64 -1.72 14.03 -6.87
C GLY A 64 -1.25 12.61 -7.21
N LEU A 65 -2.15 11.75 -7.70
CA LEU A 65 -1.80 10.42 -8.18
C LEU A 65 -0.91 10.47 -9.42
N SER A 66 -1.17 11.38 -10.34
CA SER A 66 -0.35 11.56 -11.55
C SER A 66 1.10 11.88 -11.21
N ASP A 67 1.31 12.82 -10.28
CA ASP A 67 2.66 13.22 -9.83
C ASP A 67 3.38 12.08 -9.11
N LEU A 68 2.66 11.34 -8.26
CA LEU A 68 3.21 10.17 -7.58
C LEU A 68 3.61 9.07 -8.58
N VAL A 69 2.77 8.76 -9.55
CA VAL A 69 3.07 7.77 -10.59
C VAL A 69 4.29 8.18 -11.42
N ASN A 70 4.43 9.46 -11.76
CA ASN A 70 5.61 9.97 -12.47
C ASN A 70 6.87 9.82 -11.61
N THR A 71 6.80 10.11 -10.31
CA THR A 71 7.92 9.90 -9.39
C THR A 71 8.31 8.43 -9.29
N ILE A 72 7.33 7.52 -9.15
CA ILE A 72 7.59 6.07 -9.11
C ILE A 72 8.27 5.60 -10.42
N LYS A 73 7.83 6.11 -11.58
CA LYS A 73 8.49 5.83 -12.88
C LYS A 73 9.93 6.30 -12.92
N GLN A 74 10.22 7.49 -12.38
CA GLN A 74 11.59 8.01 -12.31
C GLN A 74 12.48 7.16 -11.40
N VAL A 75 11.97 6.73 -10.24
CA VAL A 75 12.67 5.82 -9.33
C VAL A 75 12.91 4.47 -9.99
N HIS A 76 11.91 3.91 -10.65
CA HIS A 76 12.04 2.66 -11.40
C HIS A 76 13.13 2.76 -12.47
N ALA A 77 13.14 3.85 -13.25
CA ALA A 77 14.09 4.02 -14.36
C ALA A 77 15.54 4.25 -13.90
N ASN A 78 15.75 4.95 -12.77
CA ASN A 78 17.08 5.46 -12.40
C ASN A 78 17.68 4.81 -11.16
N LEU A 79 16.86 4.30 -10.23
CA LEU A 79 17.32 3.89 -8.91
C LEU A 79 16.94 2.44 -8.56
N ASN A 80 15.72 2.01 -8.86
CA ASN A 80 15.23 0.69 -8.51
C ASN A 80 14.40 0.06 -9.64
N PRO A 81 15.03 -0.62 -10.60
CA PRO A 81 14.32 -1.25 -11.72
C PRO A 81 13.34 -2.36 -11.33
N SER A 82 13.42 -2.88 -10.11
CA SER A 82 12.48 -3.90 -9.61
C SER A 82 11.19 -3.30 -9.03
N LEU A 83 11.14 -1.99 -8.83
CA LEU A 83 9.99 -1.31 -8.25
C LEU A 83 8.79 -1.35 -9.18
N THR A 84 7.66 -1.89 -8.71
CA THR A 84 6.41 -1.94 -9.48
C THR A 84 5.25 -1.35 -8.69
N ILE A 85 4.21 -0.89 -9.40
CA ILE A 85 2.94 -0.53 -8.75
C ILE A 85 2.10 -1.79 -8.62
N ILE A 86 1.92 -2.29 -7.38
CA ILE A 86 1.06 -3.43 -7.06
C ILE A 86 -0.40 -3.06 -7.27
N GLY A 87 -0.78 -1.87 -6.82
CA GLY A 87 -2.13 -1.39 -7.05
C GLY A 87 -2.51 -0.13 -6.27
N LEU A 88 -3.68 0.38 -6.65
CA LEU A 88 -4.34 1.54 -6.05
C LEU A 88 -5.48 1.05 -5.16
N LEU A 89 -5.47 1.43 -3.89
CA LEU A 89 -6.48 1.03 -2.91
C LEU A 89 -7.39 2.22 -2.59
N ARG A 90 -8.69 2.08 -2.87
CA ARG A 90 -9.70 3.09 -2.50
C ARG A 90 -9.99 2.97 -1.02
N VAL A 91 -9.72 4.04 -0.26
CA VAL A 91 -9.91 4.08 1.19
C VAL A 91 -10.90 5.15 1.61
N MET A 92 -11.49 5.00 2.79
CA MET A 92 -12.50 5.91 3.36
C MET A 92 -13.67 6.19 2.40
N PHE A 93 -14.04 5.18 1.63
CA PHE A 93 -15.06 5.30 0.59
C PHE A 93 -16.48 5.31 1.20
N ASP A 94 -17.29 6.28 0.79
CA ASP A 94 -18.71 6.33 1.10
C ASP A 94 -19.53 6.23 -0.21
N PRO A 95 -20.21 5.09 -0.45
CA PRO A 95 -20.96 4.88 -1.69
C PRO A 95 -22.16 5.82 -1.86
N ARG A 96 -22.52 6.59 -0.84
CA ARG A 96 -23.60 7.58 -0.93
C ARG A 96 -23.16 8.90 -1.57
N THR A 97 -21.85 9.10 -1.69
CA THR A 97 -21.27 10.35 -2.23
C THR A 97 -21.05 10.18 -3.74
N THR A 98 -21.83 10.89 -4.54
CA THR A 98 -21.76 10.84 -6.02
C THR A 98 -20.37 11.18 -6.55
N LEU A 99 -19.69 12.18 -5.96
CA LEU A 99 -18.33 12.54 -6.34
C LEU A 99 -17.36 11.36 -6.18
N GLN A 100 -17.44 10.65 -5.07
CA GLN A 100 -16.56 9.50 -4.83
C GLN A 100 -16.82 8.35 -5.80
N GLN A 101 -18.08 8.13 -6.20
CA GLN A 101 -18.42 7.17 -7.24
C GLN A 101 -17.79 7.56 -8.58
N GLN A 102 -17.97 8.81 -9.01
CA GLN A 102 -17.42 9.33 -10.27
C GLN A 102 -15.88 9.21 -10.31
N VAL A 103 -15.20 9.62 -9.24
CA VAL A 103 -13.73 9.49 -9.13
C VAL A 103 -13.31 8.02 -9.16
N SER A 104 -14.04 7.15 -8.48
CA SER A 104 -13.80 5.71 -8.49
C SER A 104 -13.94 5.10 -9.89
N GLU A 105 -14.95 5.50 -10.66
CA GLU A 105 -15.16 5.08 -12.05
C GLU A 105 -14.03 5.56 -12.97
N GLN A 106 -13.60 6.81 -12.81
CA GLN A 106 -12.45 7.36 -13.54
C GLN A 106 -11.16 6.61 -13.24
N LEU A 107 -10.93 6.26 -11.97
CA LEU A 107 -9.79 5.42 -11.57
C LEU A 107 -9.81 4.07 -12.27
N MET A 108 -10.95 3.39 -12.24
CA MET A 108 -11.10 2.09 -12.91
C MET A 108 -10.91 2.20 -14.42
N ALA A 109 -11.40 3.28 -15.04
CA ALA A 109 -11.25 3.52 -16.47
C ALA A 109 -9.78 3.76 -16.88
N HIS A 110 -8.98 4.46 -16.05
CA HIS A 110 -7.61 4.82 -16.37
C HIS A 110 -6.58 3.77 -15.95
N PHE A 111 -6.78 3.12 -14.80
CA PHE A 111 -5.80 2.20 -14.21
C PHE A 111 -6.24 0.73 -14.25
N GLY A 112 -7.51 0.45 -14.55
CA GLY A 112 -8.02 -0.90 -14.78
C GLY A 112 -7.58 -1.90 -13.71
N ASP A 113 -6.85 -2.92 -14.13
CA ASP A 113 -6.38 -4.02 -13.29
C ASP A 113 -5.43 -3.59 -12.15
N LYS A 114 -4.86 -2.38 -12.23
CA LYS A 114 -4.04 -1.83 -11.14
C LYS A 114 -4.88 -1.32 -9.96
N VAL A 115 -6.20 -1.16 -10.11
CA VAL A 115 -7.07 -0.81 -8.99
C VAL A 115 -7.46 -2.09 -8.26
N PHE A 116 -7.34 -2.10 -6.92
CA PHE A 116 -7.85 -3.22 -6.12
C PHE A 116 -9.37 -3.30 -6.22
N ASN A 117 -9.90 -4.51 -6.31
CA ASN A 117 -11.34 -4.74 -6.26
C ASN A 117 -11.89 -4.39 -4.89
N THR A 118 -11.13 -4.72 -3.85
CA THR A 118 -11.47 -4.38 -2.48
C THR A 118 -11.48 -2.87 -2.26
N ILE A 119 -12.49 -2.39 -1.55
CA ILE A 119 -12.67 -1.00 -1.15
C ILE A 119 -12.71 -0.94 0.38
N ILE A 120 -11.94 -0.05 0.98
CA ILE A 120 -12.00 0.19 2.43
C ILE A 120 -13.04 1.28 2.71
N PRO A 121 -14.18 0.93 3.33
CA PRO A 121 -15.22 1.91 3.62
C PRO A 121 -14.81 2.85 4.74
N ARG A 122 -15.41 4.03 4.78
CA ARG A 122 -15.35 4.89 5.96
C ARG A 122 -15.99 4.16 7.14
N ASN A 123 -15.24 3.96 8.23
CA ASN A 123 -15.67 3.16 9.36
C ASN A 123 -15.19 3.76 10.69
N VAL A 124 -16.14 4.02 11.60
CA VAL A 124 -15.85 4.63 12.90
C VAL A 124 -14.99 3.70 13.77
N ARG A 125 -15.22 2.39 13.71
CA ARG A 125 -14.45 1.41 14.50
C ARG A 125 -12.96 1.40 14.15
N LEU A 126 -12.62 1.60 12.88
CA LEU A 126 -11.22 1.75 12.46
C LEU A 126 -10.61 3.04 13.00
N ALA A 127 -11.38 4.11 13.12
CA ALA A 127 -10.91 5.38 13.69
C ALA A 127 -10.72 5.32 15.21
N GLU A 128 -11.54 4.52 15.90
CA GLU A 128 -11.46 4.34 17.36
C GLU A 128 -10.32 3.41 17.80
N ALA A 129 -10.01 2.37 17.02
CA ALA A 129 -9.06 1.34 17.37
C ALA A 129 -7.68 1.87 17.85
N PRO A 130 -7.08 2.92 17.24
CA PRO A 130 -5.81 3.46 17.71
C PRO A 130 -5.86 4.02 19.13
N SER A 131 -7.00 4.57 19.58
CA SER A 131 -7.14 5.08 20.96
C SER A 131 -7.10 3.97 21.99
N TYR A 132 -7.34 2.72 21.58
CA TYR A 132 -7.23 1.53 22.43
C TYR A 132 -5.90 0.79 22.23
N GLY A 133 -4.98 1.31 21.41
CA GLY A 133 -3.72 0.65 21.10
C GLY A 133 -3.89 -0.70 20.37
N MET A 134 -5.01 -0.91 19.69
CA MET A 134 -5.33 -2.17 19.02
C MET A 134 -5.43 -2.02 17.51
N PRO A 135 -4.98 -3.03 16.74
CA PRO A 135 -5.27 -3.07 15.31
C PRO A 135 -6.78 -3.13 15.06
N GLY A 136 -7.28 -2.38 14.07
CA GLY A 136 -8.70 -2.33 13.74
C GLY A 136 -9.32 -3.71 13.48
N VAL A 137 -8.56 -4.63 12.88
CA VAL A 137 -8.98 -6.02 12.63
C VAL A 137 -9.15 -6.85 13.90
N ASN A 138 -8.52 -6.46 15.01
CA ASN A 138 -8.67 -7.13 16.31
C ASN A 138 -9.68 -6.41 17.22
N PHE A 139 -9.80 -5.09 17.07
CA PHE A 139 -10.69 -4.25 17.87
C PHE A 139 -12.16 -4.59 17.65
N ASP A 140 -12.58 -4.71 16.37
CA ASP A 140 -13.92 -5.15 16.01
C ASP A 140 -13.88 -5.95 14.71
N LYS A 141 -13.71 -7.27 14.84
CA LYS A 141 -13.63 -8.21 13.71
C LYS A 141 -14.89 -8.24 12.84
N SER A 142 -16.04 -7.87 13.42
CA SER A 142 -17.34 -7.88 12.73
C SER A 142 -17.58 -6.60 11.92
N SER A 143 -16.80 -5.55 12.17
CA SER A 143 -16.96 -4.27 11.47
C SER A 143 -16.67 -4.41 9.98
N ARG A 144 -17.42 -3.67 9.16
CA ARG A 144 -17.22 -3.63 7.71
C ARG A 144 -15.80 -3.24 7.33
N GLY A 145 -15.18 -2.35 8.12
CA GLY A 145 -13.79 -1.92 7.90
C GLY A 145 -12.79 -3.05 8.12
N ALA A 146 -12.92 -3.80 9.23
CA ALA A 146 -12.06 -4.94 9.53
C ALA A 146 -12.19 -6.04 8.47
N GLN A 147 -13.41 -6.37 8.07
CA GLN A 147 -13.66 -7.36 7.01
C GLN A 147 -13.05 -6.91 5.66
N ALA A 148 -13.18 -5.64 5.30
CA ALA A 148 -12.58 -5.09 4.09
C ALA A 148 -11.05 -5.17 4.13
N TYR A 149 -10.39 -4.89 5.25
CA TYR A 149 -8.95 -5.07 5.38
C TYR A 149 -8.50 -6.52 5.27
N MET A 150 -9.27 -7.47 5.80
CA MET A 150 -8.99 -8.90 5.63
C MET A 150 -9.11 -9.33 4.16
N GLN A 151 -10.14 -8.86 3.46
CA GLN A 151 -10.31 -9.10 2.02
C GLN A 151 -9.17 -8.48 1.21
N PHE A 152 -8.79 -7.22 1.54
CA PHE A 152 -7.66 -6.55 0.91
C PHE A 152 -6.35 -7.34 1.11
N GLY A 153 -6.07 -7.83 2.32
CA GLY A 153 -4.90 -8.67 2.59
C GLY A 153 -4.86 -9.92 1.71
N ALA A 154 -5.99 -10.61 1.56
CA ALA A 154 -6.09 -11.77 0.68
C ALA A 154 -5.86 -11.41 -0.80
N GLU A 155 -6.49 -10.34 -1.29
CA GLU A 155 -6.30 -9.86 -2.66
C GLU A 155 -4.86 -9.41 -2.93
N MET A 156 -4.24 -8.70 -1.97
CA MET A 156 -2.85 -8.27 -2.05
C MET A 156 -1.89 -9.46 -2.18
N ILE A 157 -2.03 -10.47 -1.31
CA ILE A 157 -1.19 -11.67 -1.35
C ILE A 157 -1.34 -12.40 -2.68
N GLN A 158 -2.56 -12.50 -3.20
CA GLN A 158 -2.81 -13.12 -4.49
C GLN A 158 -2.11 -12.35 -5.63
N ARG A 159 -2.22 -11.03 -5.67
CA ARG A 159 -1.55 -10.19 -6.68
C ARG A 159 -0.04 -10.34 -6.65
N ILE A 160 0.55 -10.36 -5.47
CA ILE A 160 2.00 -10.50 -5.31
C ILE A 160 2.50 -11.84 -5.81
N LYS A 161 1.74 -12.93 -5.62
CA LYS A 161 2.09 -14.27 -6.13
C LYS A 161 2.05 -14.37 -7.65
N THR A 162 1.31 -13.49 -8.32
CA THR A 162 1.13 -13.47 -9.78
C THR A 162 2.05 -12.49 -10.50
N MET A 163 2.78 -11.66 -9.75
CA MET A 163 3.79 -10.73 -10.26
C MET A 163 5.16 -11.37 -10.36
#